data_8782ce91c358cc9344b96c2aabadb97f
#
_entry.id   8782ce91c358cc9344b96c2aabadb97f
#
_cell.length_a   1.000
_cell.length_b   1.000
_cell.length_c   1.000
_cell.angle_alpha   90.00
_cell.angle_beta   90.00
_cell.angle_gamma   90.00
#
_symmetry.space_group_name_H-M   'P 1'
#
loop_
_entity.id
_entity.type
_entity.pdbx_description
1 polymer ?
#
loop_
_entity_poly.entity_id
_entity_poly.type
_entity_poly.pdbx_seq_one_letter_code
_entity_poly.pdbx_strand_id
1 'polypeptide(L)'
;MRRFLFYSIFCIPLTIILMFLGTPILADQNDPRLEILFENLKTSISLKNISTIETQIWEIWMDHINPEAKRSMFLGIESMNNQKYVKALEHFRLLTEIEPDFAEGWNKRSTVLYLMGRLKESEEDALRTVKLEPRHFGAYSGLGLIRMSLGEWIGSITALETALKFNPHMSGVIRNLNYLRKKNII
;
A
#
# COMPACT_ATOMS: atom_id res chain seq x y z
N MET A 1 -26.55 -31.15 73.92
CA MET A 1 -26.84 -30.05 73.01
C MET A 1 -25.61 -29.83 72.09
N ARG A 2 -25.68 -30.34 70.87
CA ARG A 2 -24.56 -30.14 69.85
C ARG A 2 -24.98 -29.01 68.93
N ARG A 3 -24.23 -27.91 68.95
CA ARG A 3 -24.37 -26.76 68.00
C ARG A 3 -23.68 -27.10 66.70
N PHE A 4 -24.42 -27.21 65.58
CA PHE A 4 -23.87 -27.26 64.24
C PHE A 4 -23.57 -25.82 63.73
N LEU A 5 -22.32 -25.56 63.48
CA LEU A 5 -21.88 -24.34 62.78
C LEU A 5 -21.96 -24.57 61.25
N PHE A 6 -22.86 -23.85 60.59
CA PHE A 6 -22.93 -23.81 59.14
C PHE A 6 -21.86 -22.83 58.65
N TYR A 7 -20.83 -23.34 57.99
CA TYR A 7 -19.93 -22.51 57.17
C TYR A 7 -20.58 -22.25 55.83
N SER A 8 -20.98 -20.98 55.59
CA SER A 8 -21.45 -20.49 54.31
C SER A 8 -20.20 -20.24 53.42
N ILE A 9 -19.99 -21.10 52.43
CA ILE A 9 -18.94 -20.90 51.41
C ILE A 9 -19.47 -19.87 50.43
N PHE A 10 -18.96 -18.63 50.51
CA PHE A 10 -19.18 -17.61 49.52
C PHE A 10 -18.38 -17.97 48.27
N CYS A 11 -19.04 -18.53 47.24
CA CYS A 11 -18.50 -18.64 45.89
C CYS A 11 -18.46 -17.26 45.28
N ILE A 12 -17.27 -16.67 45.22
CA ILE A 12 -17.01 -15.45 44.41
C ILE A 12 -16.97 -15.88 42.97
N PRO A 13 -17.86 -15.40 42.07
CA PRO A 13 -17.73 -15.68 40.65
C PRO A 13 -16.48 -15.00 40.12
N LEU A 14 -15.55 -15.82 39.64
CA LEU A 14 -14.37 -15.35 38.92
C LEU A 14 -14.84 -14.77 37.56
N THR A 15 -15.15 -13.48 37.54
CA THR A 15 -15.39 -12.76 36.30
C THR A 15 -14.07 -12.68 35.52
N ILE A 16 -13.94 -13.53 34.51
CA ILE A 16 -12.87 -13.44 33.52
C ILE A 16 -13.12 -12.15 32.76
N ILE A 17 -12.40 -11.07 33.12
CA ILE A 17 -12.29 -9.89 32.33
C ILE A 17 -11.42 -10.28 31.12
N LEU A 18 -12.09 -10.61 29.99
CA LEU A 18 -11.43 -10.71 28.70
C LEU A 18 -10.93 -9.29 28.34
N MET A 19 -9.69 -8.96 28.72
CA MET A 19 -9.03 -7.82 28.16
C MET A 19 -8.88 -8.09 26.67
N PHE A 20 -9.75 -7.46 25.87
CA PHE A 20 -9.47 -7.24 24.45
C PHE A 20 -8.19 -6.39 24.39
N LEU A 21 -7.05 -7.07 24.35
CA LEU A 21 -5.83 -6.46 23.86
C LEU A 21 -6.11 -6.12 22.39
N GLY A 22 -6.59 -4.91 22.14
CA GLY A 22 -6.70 -4.40 20.80
C GLY A 22 -5.35 -4.61 20.14
N THR A 23 -5.29 -5.44 19.11
CA THR A 23 -4.10 -5.52 18.26
C THR A 23 -3.79 -4.09 17.82
N PRO A 24 -2.54 -3.63 17.93
CA PRO A 24 -2.19 -2.32 17.42
C PRO A 24 -2.69 -2.24 15.97
N ILE A 25 -3.51 -1.23 15.67
CA ILE A 25 -3.92 -0.96 14.30
C ILE A 25 -2.64 -0.58 13.57
N LEU A 26 -2.17 -1.48 12.71
CA LEU A 26 -1.02 -1.24 11.86
C LEU A 26 -1.44 -0.17 10.84
N ALA A 27 -0.70 0.91 10.79
CA ALA A 27 -0.81 1.87 9.70
C ALA A 27 -0.06 1.26 8.51
N ASP A 28 -0.77 0.50 7.69
CA ASP A 28 -0.31 -0.16 6.48
C ASP A 28 -1.51 -0.39 5.54
N GLN A 29 -1.37 -1.26 4.54
CA GLN A 29 -2.46 -1.59 3.63
C GLN A 29 -3.71 -2.19 4.30
N ASN A 30 -3.64 -2.63 5.56
CA ASN A 30 -4.76 -3.21 6.31
C ASN A 30 -5.46 -2.18 7.22
N ASP A 31 -5.03 -0.91 7.21
CA ASP A 31 -5.61 0.14 8.05
C ASP A 31 -7.08 0.39 7.69
N PRO A 32 -8.02 0.27 8.67
CA PRO A 32 -9.45 0.43 8.43
C PRO A 32 -9.85 1.83 7.93
N ARG A 33 -9.02 2.85 8.14
CA ARG A 33 -9.27 4.21 7.63
C ARG A 33 -9.26 4.27 6.12
N LEU A 34 -8.55 3.36 5.45
CA LEU A 34 -8.45 3.31 4.00
C LEU A 34 -9.82 3.12 3.32
N GLU A 35 -10.73 2.36 3.91
CA GLU A 35 -12.07 2.14 3.32
C GLU A 35 -12.81 3.48 3.10
N ILE A 36 -12.90 4.29 4.15
CA ILE A 36 -13.57 5.61 4.08
C ILE A 36 -12.81 6.56 3.15
N LEU A 37 -11.47 6.54 3.18
CA LEU A 37 -10.66 7.39 2.32
C LEU A 37 -10.86 7.05 0.84
N PHE A 38 -10.92 5.78 0.47
CA PHE A 38 -11.20 5.35 -0.90
C PHE A 38 -12.60 5.74 -1.37
N GLU A 39 -13.64 5.59 -0.54
CA GLU A 39 -14.99 6.05 -0.89
C GLU A 39 -15.04 7.58 -1.07
N ASN A 40 -14.42 8.33 -0.18
CA ASN A 40 -14.32 9.79 -0.30
C ASN A 40 -13.51 10.21 -1.53
N LEU A 41 -12.44 9.49 -1.88
CA LEU A 41 -11.63 9.77 -3.06
C LEU A 41 -12.44 9.62 -4.35
N LYS A 42 -13.25 8.57 -4.46
CA LYS A 42 -14.09 8.31 -5.64
C LYS A 42 -15.16 9.39 -5.84
N THR A 43 -15.74 9.91 -4.76
CA THR A 43 -16.89 10.82 -4.81
C THR A 43 -16.51 12.30 -4.74
N SER A 44 -15.27 12.64 -4.39
CA SER A 44 -14.82 14.01 -4.24
C SER A 44 -14.71 14.72 -5.59
N ILE A 45 -15.22 15.95 -5.64
CA ILE A 45 -15.10 16.86 -6.81
C ILE A 45 -14.17 18.05 -6.55
N SER A 46 -13.79 18.27 -5.29
CA SER A 46 -12.90 19.36 -4.90
C SER A 46 -11.44 18.94 -5.03
N LEU A 47 -10.66 19.61 -5.87
CA LEU A 47 -9.22 19.32 -6.04
C LEU A 47 -8.45 19.37 -4.72
N LYS A 48 -8.79 20.30 -3.82
CA LYS A 48 -8.17 20.40 -2.50
C LYS A 48 -8.47 19.16 -1.66
N ASN A 49 -9.71 18.69 -1.65
CA ASN A 49 -10.11 17.53 -0.88
C ASN A 49 -9.46 16.25 -1.47
N ILE A 50 -9.43 16.10 -2.80
CA ILE A 50 -8.79 15.00 -3.51
C ILE A 50 -7.32 14.89 -3.10
N SER A 51 -6.56 16.00 -3.19
CA SER A 51 -5.15 16.02 -2.80
C SER A 51 -4.94 15.67 -1.32
N THR A 52 -5.82 16.16 -0.44
CA THR A 52 -5.74 15.81 0.99
C THR A 52 -5.99 14.32 1.23
N ILE A 53 -7.02 13.75 0.59
CA ILE A 53 -7.36 12.33 0.73
C ILE A 53 -6.24 11.45 0.16
N GLU A 54 -5.70 11.79 -1.01
CA GLU A 54 -4.55 11.08 -1.59
C GLU A 54 -3.37 11.09 -0.63
N THR A 55 -3.03 12.25 -0.04
CA THR A 55 -1.95 12.37 0.93
C THR A 55 -2.18 11.46 2.14
N GLN A 56 -3.39 11.44 2.69
CA GLN A 56 -3.73 10.57 3.82
C GLN A 56 -3.59 9.07 3.48
N ILE A 57 -4.01 8.65 2.28
CA ILE A 57 -3.82 7.27 1.82
C ILE A 57 -2.33 6.93 1.73
N TRP A 58 -1.52 7.82 1.13
CA TRP A 58 -0.08 7.62 1.02
C TRP A 58 0.61 7.60 2.38
N GLU A 59 0.22 8.46 3.32
CA GLU A 59 0.76 8.46 4.68
C GLU A 59 0.51 7.14 5.38
N ILE A 60 -0.71 6.58 5.26
CA ILE A 60 -1.05 5.27 5.83
C ILE A 60 -0.20 4.16 5.17
N TRP A 61 -0.11 4.15 3.84
CA TRP A 61 0.69 3.13 3.15
C TRP A 61 2.19 3.23 3.40
N MET A 62 2.71 4.40 3.75
CA MET A 62 4.13 4.59 4.05
C MET A 62 4.49 4.42 5.51
N ASP A 63 3.51 4.45 6.41
CA ASP A 63 3.79 4.26 7.84
C ASP A 63 3.94 2.78 8.17
N HIS A 64 4.95 2.46 8.95
CA HIS A 64 5.21 1.11 9.44
C HIS A 64 5.74 1.18 10.86
N ILE A 65 5.38 0.20 11.72
CA ILE A 65 5.80 0.22 13.12
C ILE A 65 7.25 -0.21 13.34
N ASN A 66 7.80 -1.04 12.44
CA ASN A 66 9.19 -1.51 12.55
C ASN A 66 10.18 -0.37 12.27
N PRO A 67 11.03 0.02 13.24
CA PRO A 67 11.98 1.14 13.06
C PRO A 67 13.01 0.90 11.95
N GLU A 68 13.44 -0.35 11.74
CA GLU A 68 14.39 -0.71 10.70
C GLU A 68 13.76 -0.60 9.31
N ALA A 69 12.51 -1.03 9.17
CA ALA A 69 11.72 -0.83 7.96
C ALA A 69 11.53 0.66 7.63
N LYS A 70 11.15 1.48 8.62
CA LYS A 70 11.06 2.94 8.46
C LYS A 70 12.37 3.56 8.00
N ARG A 71 13.50 3.14 8.61
CA ARG A 71 14.82 3.63 8.23
C ARG A 71 15.18 3.25 6.80
N SER A 72 14.94 2.01 6.42
CA SER A 72 15.21 1.52 5.05
C SER A 72 14.34 2.23 4.03
N MET A 73 13.06 2.46 4.31
CA MET A 73 12.16 3.27 3.49
C MET A 73 12.70 4.68 3.30
N PHE A 74 13.04 5.37 4.39
CA PHE A 74 13.55 6.74 4.35
C PHE A 74 14.84 6.85 3.50
N LEU A 75 15.84 6.01 3.78
CA LEU A 75 17.12 6.02 3.06
C LEU A 75 16.96 5.63 1.58
N GLY A 76 16.03 4.72 1.29
CA GLY A 76 15.68 4.36 -0.09
C GLY A 76 15.09 5.53 -0.85
N ILE A 77 14.12 6.24 -0.27
CA ILE A 77 13.49 7.43 -0.87
C ILE A 77 14.52 8.54 -1.05
N GLU A 78 15.33 8.84 -0.04
CA GLU A 78 16.40 9.84 -0.13
C GLU A 78 17.38 9.51 -1.25
N SER A 79 17.82 8.25 -1.34
CA SER A 79 18.73 7.79 -2.39
C SER A 79 18.08 7.91 -3.78
N MET A 80 16.80 7.56 -3.91
CA MET A 80 16.05 7.66 -5.15
C MET A 80 15.90 9.11 -5.61
N ASN A 81 15.56 10.03 -4.71
CA ASN A 81 15.45 11.46 -5.00
C ASN A 81 16.77 12.08 -5.43
N ASN A 82 17.89 11.56 -4.90
CA ASN A 82 19.25 11.93 -5.31
C ASN A 82 19.74 11.16 -6.55
N GLN A 83 18.88 10.43 -7.26
CA GLN A 83 19.18 9.60 -8.44
C GLN A 83 20.25 8.52 -8.19
N LYS A 84 20.50 8.17 -6.93
CA LYS A 84 21.41 7.09 -6.51
C LYS A 84 20.67 5.76 -6.54
N TYR A 85 20.21 5.33 -7.72
CA TYR A 85 19.27 4.22 -7.87
C TYR A 85 19.79 2.88 -7.34
N VAL A 86 21.09 2.61 -7.47
CA VAL A 86 21.70 1.38 -6.91
C VAL A 86 21.54 1.34 -5.39
N LYS A 87 21.85 2.46 -4.69
CA LYS A 87 21.67 2.55 -3.24
C LYS A 87 20.19 2.48 -2.84
N ALA A 88 19.32 3.14 -3.60
CA ALA A 88 17.88 3.06 -3.36
C ALA A 88 17.39 1.62 -3.44
N LEU A 89 17.84 0.87 -4.46
CA LEU A 89 17.50 -0.54 -4.64
C LEU A 89 17.98 -1.41 -3.48
N GLU A 90 19.20 -1.17 -2.96
CA GLU A 90 19.74 -1.88 -1.78
C GLU A 90 18.84 -1.66 -0.54
N HIS A 91 18.44 -0.42 -0.28
CA HIS A 91 17.56 -0.11 0.84
C HIS A 91 16.17 -0.72 0.70
N PHE A 92 15.56 -0.64 -0.49
CA PHE A 92 14.24 -1.24 -0.71
C PHE A 92 14.30 -2.77 -0.77
N ARG A 93 15.42 -3.37 -1.19
CA ARG A 93 15.63 -4.82 -1.06
C ARG A 93 15.64 -5.23 0.41
N LEU A 94 16.43 -4.56 1.24
CA LEU A 94 16.45 -4.81 2.68
C LEU A 94 15.05 -4.65 3.28
N LEU A 95 14.31 -3.59 2.90
CA LEU A 95 12.94 -3.38 3.36
C LEU A 95 12.02 -4.56 3.03
N THR A 96 12.05 -5.07 1.80
CA THR A 96 11.21 -6.21 1.38
C THR A 96 11.66 -7.54 1.97
N GLU A 97 12.91 -7.66 2.44
CA GLU A 97 13.41 -8.83 3.19
C GLU A 97 12.95 -8.79 4.65
N ILE A 98 12.96 -7.60 5.30
CA ILE A 98 12.51 -7.41 6.69
C ILE A 98 10.98 -7.53 6.78
N GLU A 99 10.26 -6.91 5.85
CA GLU A 99 8.80 -6.81 5.85
C GLU A 99 8.22 -7.28 4.49
N PRO A 100 8.20 -8.60 4.23
CA PRO A 100 7.79 -9.16 2.94
C PRO A 100 6.31 -8.95 2.62
N ASP A 101 5.49 -8.61 3.62
CA ASP A 101 4.06 -8.34 3.46
C ASP A 101 3.74 -6.84 3.45
N PHE A 102 4.74 -5.98 3.49
CA PHE A 102 4.58 -4.53 3.38
C PHE A 102 4.50 -4.09 1.91
N ALA A 103 3.28 -3.81 1.43
CA ALA A 103 3.00 -3.54 0.02
C ALA A 103 3.83 -2.37 -0.55
N GLU A 104 3.96 -1.27 0.20
CA GLU A 104 4.65 -0.07 -0.28
C GLU A 104 6.17 -0.29 -0.44
N GLY A 105 6.76 -1.20 0.32
CA GLY A 105 8.16 -1.61 0.13
C GLY A 105 8.40 -2.16 -1.28
N TRP A 106 7.53 -3.06 -1.75
CA TRP A 106 7.57 -3.61 -3.10
C TRP A 106 7.30 -2.54 -4.16
N ASN A 107 6.32 -1.66 -3.92
CA ASN A 107 6.01 -0.55 -4.83
C ASN A 107 7.22 0.39 -5.03
N LYS A 108 7.93 0.76 -3.97
CA LYS A 108 9.14 1.59 -4.06
C LYS A 108 10.27 0.86 -4.79
N ARG A 109 10.46 -0.44 -4.53
CA ARG A 109 11.46 -1.24 -5.23
C ARG A 109 11.14 -1.35 -6.73
N SER A 110 9.88 -1.61 -7.08
CA SER A 110 9.42 -1.57 -8.47
C SER A 110 9.73 -0.25 -9.14
N THR A 111 9.44 0.88 -8.48
CA THR A 111 9.71 2.22 -9.03
C THR A 111 11.19 2.41 -9.36
N VAL A 112 12.09 2.03 -8.45
CA VAL A 112 13.55 2.13 -8.70
C VAL A 112 14.00 1.22 -9.83
N LEU A 113 13.50 -0.02 -9.89
CA LEU A 113 13.80 -0.96 -10.97
C LEU A 113 13.35 -0.40 -12.33
N TYR A 114 12.18 0.23 -12.40
CA TYR A 114 11.70 0.93 -13.59
C TYR A 114 12.66 2.04 -14.02
N LEU A 115 13.10 2.89 -13.09
CA LEU A 115 14.04 3.98 -13.34
C LEU A 115 15.42 3.47 -13.81
N MET A 116 15.78 2.25 -13.42
CA MET A 116 17.01 1.57 -13.88
C MET A 116 16.84 0.82 -15.21
N GLY A 117 15.64 0.81 -15.81
CA GLY A 117 15.33 0.06 -17.03
C GLY A 117 15.17 -1.45 -16.82
N ARG A 118 15.15 -1.93 -15.57
CA ARG A 118 14.97 -3.35 -15.20
C ARG A 118 13.48 -3.71 -15.20
N LEU A 119 12.87 -3.61 -16.40
CA LEU A 119 11.41 -3.60 -16.56
C LEU A 119 10.72 -4.88 -16.07
N LYS A 120 11.29 -6.07 -16.33
CA LYS A 120 10.67 -7.34 -15.91
C LYS A 120 10.65 -7.50 -14.39
N GLU A 121 11.75 -7.17 -13.73
CA GLU A 121 11.83 -7.22 -12.27
C GLU A 121 10.93 -6.15 -11.63
N SER A 122 10.82 -4.99 -12.26
CA SER A 122 9.87 -3.95 -11.86
C SER A 122 8.42 -4.44 -11.94
N GLU A 123 8.06 -5.18 -13.01
CA GLU A 123 6.73 -5.75 -13.16
C GLU A 123 6.41 -6.77 -12.07
N GLU A 124 7.35 -7.66 -11.75
CA GLU A 124 7.19 -8.67 -10.68
C GLU A 124 6.89 -8.02 -9.33
N ASP A 125 7.64 -6.96 -8.98
CA ASP A 125 7.44 -6.22 -7.74
C ASP A 125 6.11 -5.45 -7.71
N ALA A 126 5.72 -4.84 -8.82
CA ALA A 126 4.44 -4.16 -8.92
C ALA A 126 3.26 -5.16 -8.81
N LEU A 127 3.39 -6.36 -9.40
CA LEU A 127 2.41 -7.44 -9.22
C LEU A 127 2.36 -7.93 -7.77
N ARG A 128 3.50 -8.01 -7.08
CA ARG A 128 3.53 -8.33 -5.65
C ARG A 128 2.79 -7.26 -4.84
N THR A 129 3.01 -5.97 -5.16
CA THR A 129 2.31 -4.86 -4.50
C THR A 129 0.80 -4.99 -4.61
N VAL A 130 0.25 -5.18 -5.82
CA VAL A 130 -1.21 -5.27 -6.02
C VAL A 130 -1.81 -6.57 -5.49
N LYS A 131 -1.00 -7.59 -5.26
CA LYS A 131 -1.42 -8.81 -4.56
C LYS A 131 -1.59 -8.55 -3.05
N LEU A 132 -0.73 -7.72 -2.45
CA LEU A 132 -0.77 -7.35 -1.03
C LEU A 132 -1.82 -6.27 -0.75
N GLU A 133 -1.93 -5.26 -1.62
CA GLU A 133 -2.95 -4.21 -1.56
C GLU A 133 -3.66 -4.09 -2.92
N PRO A 134 -4.80 -4.75 -3.09
CA PRO A 134 -5.54 -4.74 -4.36
C PRO A 134 -6.11 -3.38 -4.77
N ARG A 135 -6.09 -2.37 -3.89
CA ARG A 135 -6.54 -1.01 -4.16
C ARG A 135 -5.39 -0.06 -4.49
N HIS A 136 -4.16 -0.56 -4.58
CA HIS A 136 -2.96 0.26 -4.73
C HIS A 136 -2.88 0.93 -6.11
N PHE A 137 -3.57 2.05 -6.27
CA PHE A 137 -3.67 2.77 -7.54
C PHE A 137 -2.32 3.20 -8.12
N GLY A 138 -1.33 3.52 -7.26
CA GLY A 138 0.02 3.86 -7.68
C GLY A 138 0.74 2.67 -8.34
N ALA A 139 0.61 1.48 -7.78
CA ALA A 139 1.20 0.27 -8.35
C ALA A 139 0.55 -0.12 -9.68
N TYR A 140 -0.78 0.01 -9.81
CA TYR A 140 -1.46 -0.20 -11.10
C TYR A 140 -1.02 0.83 -12.14
N SER A 141 -0.83 2.10 -11.76
CA SER A 141 -0.27 3.12 -12.64
C SER A 141 1.15 2.75 -13.08
N GLY A 142 1.99 2.29 -12.16
CA GLY A 142 3.34 1.78 -12.42
C GLY A 142 3.32 0.59 -13.39
N LEU A 143 2.48 -0.42 -13.15
CA LEU A 143 2.26 -1.56 -14.06
C LEU A 143 1.89 -1.10 -15.48
N GLY A 144 1.02 -0.11 -15.57
CA GLY A 144 0.65 0.48 -16.85
C GLY A 144 1.86 1.04 -17.60
N LEU A 145 2.72 1.82 -16.93
CA LEU A 145 3.93 2.39 -17.51
C LEU A 145 4.97 1.33 -17.88
N ILE A 146 5.19 0.35 -17.01
CA ILE A 146 6.10 -0.76 -17.24
C ILE A 146 5.68 -1.52 -18.51
N ARG A 147 4.40 -1.89 -18.61
CA ARG A 147 3.86 -2.62 -19.75
C ARG A 147 3.86 -1.80 -21.03
N MET A 148 3.64 -0.48 -20.96
CA MET A 148 3.88 0.42 -22.10
C MET A 148 5.32 0.31 -22.58
N SER A 149 6.28 0.33 -21.68
CA SER A 149 7.73 0.26 -22.03
C SER A 149 8.12 -1.12 -22.57
N LEU A 150 7.39 -2.18 -22.20
CA LEU A 150 7.55 -3.54 -22.73
C LEU A 150 6.81 -3.77 -24.06
N GLY A 151 5.98 -2.83 -24.51
CA GLY A 151 5.12 -3.00 -25.69
C GLY A 151 3.88 -3.86 -25.44
N GLU A 152 3.55 -4.13 -24.18
CA GLU A 152 2.42 -4.94 -23.75
C GLU A 152 1.14 -4.08 -23.62
N TRP A 153 0.66 -3.55 -24.73
CA TRP A 153 -0.35 -2.48 -24.79
C TRP A 153 -1.66 -2.82 -24.08
N ILE A 154 -2.21 -4.02 -24.34
CA ILE A 154 -3.47 -4.47 -23.72
C ILE A 154 -3.32 -4.58 -22.21
N GLY A 155 -2.23 -5.17 -21.74
CA GLY A 155 -1.93 -5.28 -20.32
C GLY A 155 -1.72 -3.91 -19.66
N SER A 156 -1.11 -2.96 -20.39
CA SER A 156 -0.94 -1.58 -19.93
C SER A 156 -2.31 -0.90 -19.73
N ILE A 157 -3.21 -0.98 -20.74
CA ILE A 157 -4.53 -0.38 -20.67
C ILE A 157 -5.30 -0.92 -19.48
N THR A 158 -5.34 -2.26 -19.33
CA THR A 158 -6.01 -2.91 -18.19
C THR A 158 -5.49 -2.41 -16.84
N ALA A 159 -4.18 -2.26 -16.69
CA ALA A 159 -3.58 -1.75 -15.47
C ALA A 159 -3.94 -0.28 -15.21
N LEU A 160 -3.86 0.57 -16.24
CA LEU A 160 -4.19 2.00 -16.13
C LEU A 160 -5.68 2.21 -15.81
N GLU A 161 -6.59 1.45 -16.43
CA GLU A 161 -8.02 1.49 -16.13
C GLU A 161 -8.30 1.03 -14.70
N THR A 162 -7.58 0.01 -14.22
CA THR A 162 -7.68 -0.43 -12.83
C THR A 162 -7.20 0.64 -11.85
N ALA A 163 -6.13 1.37 -12.17
CA ALA A 163 -5.69 2.51 -11.36
C ALA A 163 -6.80 3.55 -11.21
N LEU A 164 -7.48 3.90 -12.32
CA LEU A 164 -8.58 4.88 -12.31
C LEU A 164 -9.85 4.39 -11.60
N LYS A 165 -10.06 3.08 -11.52
CA LYS A 165 -11.16 2.51 -10.73
C LYS A 165 -11.01 2.83 -9.23
N PHE A 166 -9.79 2.90 -8.73
CA PHE A 166 -9.49 3.21 -7.33
C PHE A 166 -9.25 4.70 -7.09
N ASN A 167 -8.59 5.38 -8.05
CA ASN A 167 -8.39 6.82 -8.02
C ASN A 167 -8.70 7.44 -9.39
N PRO A 168 -9.92 7.95 -9.61
CA PRO A 168 -10.35 8.50 -10.89
C PRO A 168 -9.68 9.85 -11.25
N HIS A 169 -8.92 10.43 -10.34
CA HIS A 169 -8.35 11.78 -10.48
C HIS A 169 -6.91 11.79 -11.02
N MET A 170 -6.33 10.64 -11.35
CA MET A 170 -4.95 10.50 -11.83
C MET A 170 -4.76 11.05 -13.25
N SER A 171 -4.56 12.36 -13.39
CA SER A 171 -4.42 13.03 -14.70
C SER A 171 -3.33 12.42 -15.58
N GLY A 172 -2.22 11.94 -15.02
CA GLY A 172 -1.16 11.25 -15.75
C GLY A 172 -1.64 9.94 -16.38
N VAL A 173 -2.40 9.16 -15.63
CA VAL A 173 -3.00 7.89 -16.10
C VAL A 173 -4.00 8.16 -17.23
N ILE A 174 -4.85 9.16 -17.06
CA ILE A 174 -5.82 9.58 -18.10
C ILE A 174 -5.10 9.96 -19.41
N ARG A 175 -4.01 10.73 -19.32
CA ARG A 175 -3.20 11.09 -20.50
C ARG A 175 -2.61 9.86 -21.19
N ASN A 176 -2.08 8.91 -20.44
CA ASN A 176 -1.48 7.69 -20.98
C ASN A 176 -2.54 6.80 -21.68
N LEU A 177 -3.71 6.63 -21.08
CA LEU A 177 -4.84 5.92 -21.72
C LEU A 177 -5.27 6.58 -23.02
N ASN A 178 -5.42 7.91 -23.04
CA ASN A 178 -5.79 8.65 -24.23
C ASN A 178 -4.73 8.51 -25.33
N TYR A 179 -3.45 8.48 -24.98
CA TYR A 179 -2.36 8.22 -25.93
C TYR A 179 -2.47 6.82 -26.57
N LEU A 180 -2.69 5.79 -25.74
CA LEU A 180 -2.83 4.41 -26.22
C LEU A 180 -4.06 4.23 -27.12
N ARG A 181 -5.20 4.82 -26.76
CA ARG A 181 -6.43 4.79 -27.58
C ARG A 181 -6.26 5.47 -28.92
N LYS A 182 -5.57 6.63 -28.99
CA LYS A 182 -5.31 7.35 -30.25
C LYS A 182 -4.41 6.58 -31.21
N LYS A 183 -3.56 5.69 -30.70
CA LYS A 183 -2.70 4.85 -31.55
C LYS A 183 -3.42 3.66 -32.19
N ASN A 184 -4.73 3.54 -32.05
CA ASN A 184 -5.53 2.39 -32.56
C ASN A 184 -4.93 1.04 -32.13
N ILE A 185 -4.45 0.96 -30.89
CA ILE A 185 -3.87 -0.25 -30.30
C ILE A 185 -5.00 -1.20 -29.81
N ILE A 186 -6.23 -0.71 -29.84
CA ILE A 186 -7.48 -1.45 -29.55
C ILE A 186 -8.40 -1.33 -30.74
#